data_03b5abe5130879ee08bc8f182a6150fe
#
_entry.id   03b5abe5130879ee08bc8f182a6150fe
#
_cell.length_a   1.000
_cell.length_b   1.000
_cell.length_c   1.000
_cell.angle_alpha   90.00
_cell.angle_beta   90.00
_cell.angle_gamma   90.00
#
_symmetry.space_group_name_H-M   'P 1'
#
loop_
_entity.id
_entity.type
_entity.pdbx_description
1 polymer ?
#
loop_
_entity_poly.entity_id
_entity_poly.type
_entity_poly.pdbx_seq_one_letter_code
_entity_poly.pdbx_strand_id
1 'polypeptide(L)' 'MVNYAKLRGLMTERGLEVTKLAQILSISRQAASKKINGKSSLSLTDAQSIATALNMTKEERDMIFFGELVKSEAT' A
#
# COMPACT_ATOMS: atom_id res chain seq x y z
N MET A 1 6.54 7.50 -6.77
CA MET A 1 5.11 7.52 -7.13
C MET A 1 4.51 6.13 -6.99
N VAL A 2 3.31 6.07 -6.44
CA VAL A 2 2.64 4.79 -6.17
C VAL A 2 1.83 4.34 -7.39
N ASN A 3 1.98 3.07 -7.74
CA ASN A 3 1.15 2.48 -8.79
C ASN A 3 -0.11 1.91 -8.13
N TYR A 4 -1.14 2.72 -8.05
CA TYR A 4 -2.35 2.38 -7.31
C TYR A 4 -3.13 1.24 -7.96
N ALA A 5 -3.17 1.19 -9.29
CA ALA A 5 -3.86 0.12 -9.99
C ALA A 5 -3.24 -1.24 -9.68
N LYS A 6 -1.91 -1.28 -9.68
CA LYS A 6 -1.20 -2.51 -9.37
C LYS A 6 -1.39 -2.90 -7.90
N LEU A 7 -1.39 -1.90 -7.02
CA LEU A 7 -1.64 -2.15 -5.59
C LEU A 7 -3.01 -2.79 -5.38
N ARG A 8 -4.05 -2.22 -5.98
CA ARG A 8 -5.40 -2.76 -5.84
C ARG A 8 -5.49 -4.17 -6.43
N GLY A 9 -4.83 -4.40 -7.56
CA GLY A 9 -4.80 -5.72 -8.17
C GLY A 9 -4.17 -6.76 -7.24
N LEU A 10 -3.07 -6.39 -6.61
CA LEU A 10 -2.37 -7.28 -5.70
C LEU A 10 -3.21 -7.54 -4.45
N MET A 11 -3.90 -6.52 -3.95
CA MET A 11 -4.81 -6.70 -2.82
C MET A 11 -5.89 -7.73 -3.14
N THR A 12 -6.50 -7.61 -4.32
CA THR A 12 -7.52 -8.55 -4.77
C THR A 12 -6.93 -9.95 -4.89
N GLU A 13 -5.78 -10.06 -5.51
CA GLU A 13 -5.12 -11.34 -5.73
C GLU A 13 -4.82 -12.06 -4.41
N ARG A 14 -4.46 -11.31 -3.38
CA ARG A 14 -4.05 -11.87 -2.09
C ARG A 14 -5.15 -11.80 -1.04
N GLY A 15 -6.35 -11.39 -1.44
CA GLY A 15 -7.51 -11.43 -0.57
C GLY A 15 -7.54 -10.38 0.53
N LEU A 16 -6.85 -9.25 0.34
CA LEU A 16 -6.87 -8.17 1.32
C LEU A 16 -7.94 -7.16 0.95
N GLU A 17 -9.02 -7.14 1.71
CA GLU A 17 -10.13 -6.22 1.48
C GLU A 17 -9.87 -4.88 2.16
N VAL A 18 -10.55 -3.84 1.66
CA VAL A 18 -10.38 -2.48 2.17
C VAL A 18 -10.71 -2.40 3.67
N THR A 19 -11.73 -3.12 4.12
CA THR A 19 -12.10 -3.13 5.53
C THR A 19 -10.95 -3.64 6.39
N LYS A 20 -10.29 -4.71 5.95
CA LYS A 20 -9.16 -5.27 6.68
C LYS A 20 -7.97 -4.31 6.65
N LEU A 21 -7.74 -3.69 5.50
CA LEU A 21 -6.67 -2.71 5.39
C LEU A 21 -6.90 -1.54 6.35
N ALA A 22 -8.14 -1.08 6.45
CA ALA A 22 -8.49 0.00 7.38
C ALA A 22 -8.14 -0.38 8.81
N GLN A 23 -8.42 -1.62 9.20
CA GLN A 23 -8.06 -2.10 10.53
C GLN A 23 -6.56 -2.10 10.73
N ILE A 24 -5.81 -2.56 9.74
CA ILE A 24 -4.34 -2.61 9.81
C ILE A 24 -3.76 -1.22 9.98
N LEU A 25 -4.31 -0.24 9.27
CA LEU A 25 -3.82 1.13 9.32
C LEU A 25 -4.45 1.95 10.44
N SER A 26 -5.40 1.39 11.15
CA SER A 26 -6.13 2.06 12.25
C SER A 26 -6.83 3.32 11.76
N ILE A 27 -7.47 3.23 10.60
CA ILE A 27 -8.22 4.33 10.01
C ILE A 27 -9.58 3.83 9.57
N SER A 28 -10.46 4.74 9.15
CA SER A 28 -11.77 4.37 8.66
C SER A 28 -11.66 3.68 7.31
N ARG A 29 -12.71 2.92 6.96
CA ARG A 29 -12.78 2.27 5.66
C ARG A 29 -12.71 3.29 4.52
N GLN A 30 -13.39 4.43 4.69
CA GLN A 30 -13.37 5.49 3.69
C GLN A 30 -11.98 6.07 3.51
N ALA A 31 -11.26 6.28 4.61
CA ALA A 31 -9.90 6.79 4.55
C ALA A 31 -8.97 5.79 3.84
N ALA A 32 -9.12 4.50 4.14
CA ALA A 32 -8.33 3.46 3.49
C ALA A 32 -8.61 3.43 1.99
N SER A 33 -9.89 3.52 1.61
CA SER A 33 -10.28 3.54 0.20
C SER A 33 -9.64 4.72 -0.53
N LYS A 34 -9.65 5.89 0.08
CA LYS A 34 -9.01 7.06 -0.54
C LYS A 34 -7.53 6.84 -0.75
N LYS A 35 -6.86 6.22 0.21
CA LYS A 35 -5.43 5.98 0.11
C LYS A 35 -5.09 5.05 -1.06
N ILE A 36 -5.83 3.96 -1.22
CA ILE A 36 -5.52 3.00 -2.28
C ILE A 36 -6.01 3.44 -3.66
N ASN A 37 -6.81 4.50 -3.71
CA ASN A 37 -7.27 5.09 -4.97
C ASN A 37 -6.50 6.36 -5.34
N GLY A 38 -5.49 6.71 -4.57
CA GLY A 38 -4.66 7.87 -4.87
C GLY A 38 -5.31 9.20 -4.56
N LYS A 39 -6.40 9.20 -3.78
CA LYS A 39 -7.14 10.43 -3.46
C LYS A 39 -6.66 11.08 -2.19
N SER A 40 -5.84 10.41 -1.41
CA SER A 40 -5.17 11.00 -0.25
C SER A 40 -3.76 10.44 -0.16
N SER A 41 -2.92 11.12 0.62
CA SER A 41 -1.51 10.75 0.73
C SER A 41 -1.33 9.37 1.36
N LEU A 42 -0.40 8.62 0.80
CA LEU A 42 0.03 7.35 1.36
C LEU A 42 1.41 7.59 1.96
N SER A 43 1.52 7.53 3.28
CA SER A 43 2.80 7.77 3.95
C SER A 43 3.72 6.57 3.78
N LEU A 44 4.99 6.77 4.08
CA LEU A 44 5.96 5.67 4.08
C LEU A 44 5.54 4.58 5.06
N THR A 45 5.06 4.98 6.24
CA THR A 45 4.58 4.03 7.24
C THR A 45 3.40 3.22 6.70
N ASP A 46 2.47 3.90 6.02
CA ASP A 46 1.34 3.21 5.40
C ASP A 46 1.83 2.18 4.38
N ALA A 47 2.78 2.59 3.53
CA ALA A 47 3.31 1.70 2.50
C ALA A 47 3.99 0.48 3.12
N GLN A 48 4.73 0.67 4.20
CA GLN A 48 5.40 -0.43 4.90
C GLN A 48 4.38 -1.40 5.50
N SER A 49 3.32 -0.86 6.10
CA SER A 49 2.26 -1.69 6.68
C SER A 49 1.55 -2.51 5.61
N ILE A 50 1.27 -1.88 4.48
CA ILE A 50 0.62 -2.56 3.36
C ILE A 50 1.54 -3.65 2.79
N ALA A 51 2.81 -3.34 2.61
CA ALA A 51 3.78 -4.31 2.09
C ALA A 51 3.87 -5.53 3.00
N THR A 52 3.88 -5.31 4.31
CA THR A 52 3.91 -6.39 5.28
C THR A 52 2.63 -7.22 5.21
N ALA A 53 1.47 -6.54 5.18
CA ALA A 53 0.17 -7.21 5.16
C ALA A 53 0.00 -8.07 3.91
N LEU A 54 0.53 -7.63 2.78
CA LEU A 54 0.44 -8.36 1.51
C LEU A 54 1.61 -9.32 1.31
N ASN A 55 2.59 -9.32 2.22
CA ASN A 55 3.79 -10.13 2.09
C ASN A 55 4.47 -9.88 0.74
N MET A 56 4.65 -8.61 0.43
CA MET A 56 5.20 -8.19 -0.85
C MET A 56 6.68 -8.52 -0.97
N THR A 57 7.06 -8.99 -2.15
CA THR A 57 8.48 -9.18 -2.46
C THR A 57 9.13 -7.82 -2.69
N LYS A 58 10.48 -7.81 -2.72
CA LYS A 58 11.21 -6.58 -3.02
C LYS A 58 10.81 -6.03 -4.38
N GLU A 59 10.68 -6.92 -5.37
CA GLU A 59 10.29 -6.51 -6.73
C GLU A 59 8.91 -5.88 -6.74
N GLU A 60 7.98 -6.45 -5.99
CA GLU A 60 6.62 -5.90 -5.91
C GLU A 60 6.61 -4.55 -5.24
N ARG A 61 7.38 -4.39 -4.15
CA ARG A 61 7.48 -3.10 -3.47
C ARG A 61 8.08 -2.04 -4.38
N ASP A 62 9.15 -2.40 -5.10
CA ASP A 62 9.79 -1.47 -6.02
C ASP A 62 8.83 -1.05 -7.13
N MET A 63 8.03 -1.99 -7.64
CA MET A 63 7.11 -1.75 -8.74
C MET A 63 5.92 -0.88 -8.30
N ILE A 64 5.40 -1.14 -7.12
CA ILE A 64 4.19 -0.47 -6.63
C ILE A 64 4.52 0.85 -5.92
N PHE A 65 5.54 0.84 -5.08
CA PHE A 65 5.90 1.99 -4.25
C PHE A 65 7.20 2.64 -4.69
N PHE A 66 7.44 2.65 -6.00
CA PHE A 66 8.66 3.22 -6.54
C PHE A 66 8.87 4.65 -6.06
N GLY A 67 10.04 4.89 -5.48
CA GLY A 67 10.38 6.20 -4.95
C GLY A 67 10.02 6.38 -3.48
N GLU A 68 9.10 5.56 -2.96
CA GLU A 68 8.71 5.65 -1.56
C GLU A 68 9.59 4.76 -0.70
N LEU A 69 9.43 3.42 -0.85
CA LEU A 69 10.20 2.48 -0.05
C LEU A 69 11.65 2.39 -0.51
N VAL A 70 11.86 2.45 -1.82
CA VAL A 70 13.22 2.37 -2.37
C VAL A 70 14.07 3.54 -1.88
N LYS A 71 13.49 4.74 -1.89
CA LYS A 71 14.17 5.94 -1.42
C LYS A 71 14.55 5.80 0.04
N SER A 72 13.67 5.25 0.83
CA SER A 72 13.91 5.04 2.25
C SER A 72 15.09 4.09 2.47
N GLU A 73 15.19 3.06 1.66
CA GLU A 73 16.26 2.08 1.78
C GLU A 73 17.61 2.63 1.32
N ALA A 74 17.59 3.61 0.41
CA ALA A 74 18.80 4.19 -0.11
C ALA A 74 19.48 5.13 0.88
N THR A 75 18.74 5.58 1.87
CA THR A 75 19.29 6.45 2.90
C THR A 75 19.75 5.65 4.08
#